data_9c7b0a428a81029a39746380aa5d0722
#
_entry.id   9c7b0a428a81029a39746380aa5d0722
#
_cell.length_a   1.000
_cell.length_b   1.000
_cell.length_c   1.000
_cell.angle_alpha   90.00
_cell.angle_beta   90.00
_cell.angle_gamma   90.00
#
_symmetry.space_group_name_H-M   'P 1'
#
loop_
_entity.id
_entity.type
_entity.pdbx_description
1 polymer ?
#
loop_
_entity_poly.entity_id
_entity_poly.type
_entity_poly.pdbx_seq_one_letter_code
_entity_poly.pdbx_strand_id
1 'polypeptide(L)'
;MGEREGYEVLRLIEHNQKCYISSDYVEGKSLIQWLKYHPNLTKKQLFLWIRNLADQLECIHKCRGNPCYQYVNPYSVIVTEDMTLHFLDMSVESNEKMLVQMNRRSVRENFLPPEVNYYQAASIELDIYGLGRTIQYLLSVTDPIPELTRRETVKFQKIISRCLGGHSKRAFKQMSEIQKEIPNVTEKKSKDRRIWTKKRTVMAMISICVFVAAVSVR
;
A
#
# COMPACT_ATOMS: atom_id res chain seq x y z
N MET A 1 17.07 21.31 8.50
CA MET A 1 15.60 21.29 8.48
C MET A 1 15.23 21.65 7.06
N GLY A 2 14.81 20.69 6.21
CA GLY A 2 14.38 21.00 4.84
C GLY A 2 13.05 21.77 4.91
N GLU A 3 12.91 22.76 4.04
CA GLU A 3 11.65 23.49 3.89
C GLU A 3 10.51 22.50 3.68
N ARG A 4 9.40 22.71 4.37
CA ARG A 4 8.17 21.95 4.15
C ARG A 4 7.55 22.48 2.88
N GLU A 5 7.41 21.63 1.90
CA GLU A 5 6.71 21.99 0.67
C GLU A 5 5.21 21.73 0.86
N GLY A 6 4.40 22.68 0.41
CA GLY A 6 2.95 22.55 0.42
C GLY A 6 2.42 22.14 -0.94
N TYR A 7 1.38 21.31 -0.93
CA TYR A 7 0.78 20.75 -2.13
C TYR A 7 -0.74 20.82 -2.07
N GLU A 8 -1.36 21.11 -3.17
CA GLU A 8 -2.80 20.94 -3.32
C GLU A 8 -3.09 19.48 -3.72
N VAL A 9 -3.96 18.84 -2.95
CA VAL A 9 -4.27 17.40 -3.06
C VAL A 9 -5.75 17.18 -3.23
N LEU A 10 -6.11 16.02 -3.78
CA LEU A 10 -7.50 15.61 -3.87
C LEU A 10 -8.01 15.21 -2.48
N ARG A 11 -9.05 15.90 -2.01
CA ARG A 11 -9.84 15.54 -0.86
C ARG A 11 -11.08 14.78 -1.31
N LEU A 12 -11.16 13.51 -0.92
CA LEU A 12 -12.25 12.64 -1.26
C LEU A 12 -13.27 12.62 -0.11
N ILE A 13 -14.52 12.96 -0.41
CA ILE A 13 -15.60 13.06 0.57
C ILE A 13 -16.69 12.08 0.15
N GLU A 14 -17.01 11.13 1.01
CA GLU A 14 -18.15 10.24 0.82
C GLU A 14 -19.32 10.72 1.68
N HIS A 15 -20.44 11.04 1.03
CA HIS A 15 -21.67 11.45 1.67
C HIS A 15 -22.88 10.84 0.98
N ASN A 16 -23.76 10.18 1.74
CA ASN A 16 -24.97 9.52 1.23
C ASN A 16 -24.68 8.59 0.02
N GLN A 17 -23.63 7.76 0.13
CA GLN A 17 -23.18 6.83 -0.93
C GLN A 17 -22.74 7.52 -2.24
N LYS A 18 -22.49 8.81 -2.20
CA LYS A 18 -21.92 9.58 -3.32
C LYS A 18 -20.53 10.07 -2.93
N CYS A 19 -19.60 9.96 -3.87
CA CYS A 19 -18.26 10.49 -3.72
C CYS A 19 -18.16 11.88 -4.35
N TYR A 20 -17.47 12.77 -3.67
CA TYR A 20 -17.18 14.14 -4.10
C TYR A 20 -15.67 14.35 -4.04
N ILE A 21 -15.14 15.13 -4.96
CA ILE A 21 -13.76 15.53 -5.01
C ILE A 21 -13.70 17.04 -4.78
N SER A 22 -12.83 17.46 -3.86
CA SER A 22 -12.47 18.87 -3.66
C SER A 22 -10.96 18.96 -3.57
N SER A 23 -10.40 20.17 -3.73
CA SER A 23 -9.00 20.45 -3.46
C SER A 23 -8.81 20.74 -1.98
N ASP A 24 -7.67 20.34 -1.43
CA ASP A 24 -7.23 20.66 -0.06
C ASP A 24 -5.72 20.93 -0.09
N TYR A 25 -5.22 21.68 0.88
CA TYR A 25 -3.79 22.00 0.99
C TYR A 25 -3.15 21.20 2.12
N VAL A 26 -2.04 20.52 1.81
CA VAL A 26 -1.28 19.72 2.79
C VAL A 26 0.21 20.03 2.70
N GLU A 27 0.89 19.96 3.83
CA GLU A 27 2.35 19.94 3.90
C GLU A 27 2.85 18.50 3.86
N GLY A 28 3.88 18.25 3.05
CA GLY A 28 4.41 16.90 2.92
C GLY A 28 5.59 16.80 1.96
N LYS A 29 5.82 15.59 1.50
CA LYS A 29 6.81 15.26 0.46
C LYS A 29 6.21 14.28 -0.52
N SER A 30 6.61 14.36 -1.80
CA SER A 30 6.21 13.30 -2.72
C SER A 30 6.71 11.94 -2.24
N LEU A 31 5.93 10.89 -2.50
CA LEU A 31 6.24 9.53 -2.05
C LEU A 31 7.64 9.08 -2.49
N ILE A 32 8.06 9.48 -3.71
CA ILE A 32 9.41 9.17 -4.19
C ILE A 32 10.50 9.87 -3.40
N GLN A 33 10.30 11.14 -3.03
CA GLN A 33 11.25 11.88 -2.20
C GLN A 33 11.26 11.34 -0.77
N TRP A 34 10.10 11.02 -0.22
CA TRP A 34 9.97 10.51 1.13
C TRP A 34 10.69 9.16 1.29
N LEU A 35 10.47 8.22 0.38
CA LEU A 35 11.08 6.87 0.39
C LEU A 35 12.60 6.90 0.23
N LYS A 36 13.16 7.89 -0.46
CA LYS A 36 14.62 8.05 -0.58
C LYS A 36 15.32 8.15 0.78
N TYR A 37 14.65 8.71 1.77
CA TYR A 37 15.21 8.91 3.12
C TYR A 37 14.62 7.98 4.17
N HIS A 38 13.55 7.27 3.86
CA HIS A 38 12.80 6.41 4.79
C HIS A 38 12.45 5.05 4.15
N PRO A 39 13.45 4.23 3.77
CA PRO A 39 13.18 2.93 3.14
C PRO A 39 12.60 1.91 4.12
N ASN A 40 12.88 2.07 5.42
CA ASN A 40 12.45 1.15 6.48
C ASN A 40 11.03 1.47 6.93
N LEU A 41 10.04 0.86 6.28
CA LEU A 41 8.63 0.93 6.67
C LEU A 41 8.25 -0.26 7.54
N THR A 42 7.28 -0.07 8.46
CA THR A 42 6.62 -1.24 9.01
C THR A 42 5.81 -1.94 7.93
N LYS A 43 5.79 -3.27 7.94
CA LYS A 43 4.94 -4.03 7.01
C LYS A 43 3.47 -3.62 7.09
N LYS A 44 2.99 -3.28 8.29
CA LYS A 44 1.65 -2.75 8.50
C LYS A 44 1.43 -1.45 7.73
N GLN A 45 2.39 -0.51 7.82
CA GLN A 45 2.30 0.76 7.11
C GLN A 45 2.33 0.58 5.58
N LEU A 46 3.23 -0.28 5.07
CA LEU A 46 3.29 -0.58 3.64
C LEU A 46 1.94 -1.12 3.11
N PHE A 47 1.32 -2.07 3.82
CA PHE A 47 0.03 -2.63 3.41
C PHE A 47 -1.10 -1.62 3.52
N LEU A 48 -1.08 -0.79 4.57
CA LEU A 48 -2.03 0.30 4.74
C LEU A 48 -1.92 1.30 3.59
N TRP A 49 -0.71 1.67 3.18
CA TRP A 49 -0.49 2.59 2.07
C TRP A 49 -1.00 2.03 0.74
N ILE A 50 -0.66 0.77 0.42
CA ILE A 50 -1.14 0.12 -0.80
C ILE A 50 -2.68 0.07 -0.83
N ARG A 51 -3.31 -0.24 0.32
CA ARG A 51 -4.76 -0.25 0.44
C ARG A 51 -5.35 1.15 0.29
N ASN A 52 -4.78 2.13 0.98
CA ASN A 52 -5.25 3.52 0.91
C ASN A 52 -5.22 4.09 -0.51
N LEU A 53 -4.16 3.80 -1.29
CA LEU A 53 -4.10 4.20 -2.70
C LEU A 53 -5.23 3.56 -3.52
N ALA A 54 -5.49 2.27 -3.33
CA ALA A 54 -6.59 1.59 -4.01
C ALA A 54 -7.96 2.12 -3.59
N ASP A 55 -8.15 2.44 -2.30
CA ASP A 55 -9.39 3.00 -1.76
C ASP A 55 -9.67 4.40 -2.32
N GLN A 56 -8.66 5.26 -2.40
CA GLN A 56 -8.79 6.59 -3.00
C GLN A 56 -9.17 6.49 -4.49
N LEU A 57 -8.51 5.64 -5.26
CA LEU A 57 -8.84 5.45 -6.68
C LEU A 57 -10.25 4.89 -6.87
N GLU A 58 -10.69 3.95 -6.04
CA GLU A 58 -12.07 3.45 -6.07
C GLU A 58 -13.09 4.57 -5.78
N CYS A 59 -12.78 5.45 -4.81
CA CYS A 59 -13.62 6.62 -4.52
C CYS A 59 -13.66 7.59 -5.70
N ILE A 60 -12.52 7.90 -6.34
CA ILE A 60 -12.45 8.73 -7.55
C ILE A 60 -13.35 8.14 -8.64
N HIS A 61 -13.20 6.85 -8.94
CA HIS A 61 -13.99 6.18 -9.99
C HIS A 61 -15.51 6.15 -9.73
N LYS A 62 -15.92 6.27 -8.47
CA LYS A 62 -17.34 6.37 -8.06
C LYS A 62 -17.90 7.79 -8.09
N CYS A 63 -17.08 8.80 -8.29
CA CYS A 63 -17.55 10.17 -8.38
C CYS A 63 -18.41 10.38 -9.63
N ARG A 64 -19.22 11.43 -9.61
CA ARG A 64 -20.10 11.76 -10.74
C ARG A 64 -19.29 11.95 -12.02
N GLY A 65 -19.68 11.27 -13.08
CA GLY A 65 -18.98 11.29 -14.37
C GLY A 65 -17.90 10.21 -14.50
N ASN A 66 -17.71 9.36 -13.48
CA ASN A 66 -16.72 8.29 -13.43
C ASN A 66 -15.31 8.78 -13.83
N PRO A 67 -14.78 9.83 -13.18
CA PRO A 67 -13.46 10.34 -13.51
C PRO A 67 -12.40 9.29 -13.24
N CYS A 68 -11.28 9.36 -13.99
CA CYS A 68 -10.08 8.59 -13.73
C CYS A 68 -8.96 9.56 -13.33
N TYR A 69 -8.04 9.11 -12.50
CA TYR A 69 -6.96 9.98 -12.03
C TYR A 69 -5.85 10.15 -13.08
N GLN A 70 -5.54 9.10 -13.84
CA GLN A 70 -4.56 9.05 -14.96
C GLN A 70 -3.08 9.16 -14.56
N TYR A 71 -2.78 9.81 -13.45
CA TYR A 71 -1.40 10.13 -13.04
C TYR A 71 -0.90 9.26 -11.88
N VAL A 72 -1.36 8.02 -11.78
CA VAL A 72 -1.02 7.12 -10.66
C VAL A 72 0.46 6.72 -10.72
N ASN A 73 1.30 7.37 -9.93
CA ASN A 73 2.72 7.08 -9.79
C ASN A 73 3.29 7.68 -8.48
N PRO A 74 4.50 7.34 -8.03
CA PRO A 74 5.05 7.85 -6.78
C PRO A 74 5.35 9.37 -6.74
N TYR A 75 5.34 10.05 -7.88
CA TYR A 75 5.50 11.52 -7.93
C TYR A 75 4.18 12.23 -7.65
N SER A 76 3.04 11.61 -7.97
CA SER A 76 1.71 12.20 -7.78
C SER A 76 1.09 11.90 -6.42
N VAL A 77 1.82 11.24 -5.54
CA VAL A 77 1.36 10.90 -4.18
C VAL A 77 2.17 11.69 -3.16
N ILE A 78 1.49 12.38 -2.26
CA ILE A 78 2.10 13.13 -1.15
C ILE A 78 1.97 12.33 0.14
N VAL A 79 3.06 12.28 0.90
CA VAL A 79 3.13 11.71 2.25
C VAL A 79 3.15 12.86 3.24
N THR A 80 2.16 12.95 4.10
CA THR A 80 2.05 13.93 5.20
C THR A 80 2.78 13.46 6.46
N GLU A 81 2.93 14.33 7.46
CA GLU A 81 3.63 13.99 8.73
C GLU A 81 2.98 12.84 9.48
N ASP A 82 1.67 12.70 9.42
CA ASP A 82 0.89 11.62 10.02
C ASP A 82 0.95 10.30 9.22
N MET A 83 1.82 10.25 8.19
CA MET A 83 1.99 9.08 7.31
C MET A 83 0.77 8.74 6.45
N THR A 84 -0.11 9.72 6.23
CA THR A 84 -1.24 9.58 5.30
C THR A 84 -0.79 9.86 3.86
N LEU A 85 -1.40 9.18 2.91
CA LEU A 85 -1.15 9.39 1.48
C LEU A 85 -2.29 10.18 0.84
N HIS A 86 -1.94 11.13 0.00
CA HIS A 86 -2.89 11.91 -0.77
C HIS A 86 -2.47 11.99 -2.23
N PHE A 87 -3.40 11.88 -3.15
CA PHE A 87 -3.13 12.19 -4.56
C PHE A 87 -3.12 13.70 -4.79
N LEU A 88 -2.14 14.18 -5.57
CA LEU A 88 -2.07 15.57 -6.01
C LEU A 88 -3.32 15.95 -6.82
N ASP A 89 -3.80 17.16 -6.63
CA ASP A 89 -4.77 17.73 -7.55
C ASP A 89 -4.01 18.23 -8.80
N MET A 90 -4.12 17.49 -9.90
CA MET A 90 -3.43 17.80 -11.15
C MET A 90 -4.13 18.88 -11.98
N SER A 91 -5.28 19.38 -11.53
CA SER A 91 -6.02 20.46 -12.20
C SER A 91 -5.55 21.85 -11.79
N VAL A 92 -4.72 21.95 -10.74
CA VAL A 92 -4.26 23.23 -10.18
C VAL A 92 -2.86 23.59 -10.68
N GLU A 93 -2.65 24.87 -10.93
CA GLU A 93 -1.39 25.41 -11.46
C GLU A 93 -0.20 25.21 -10.50
N SER A 94 -0.44 25.25 -9.19
CA SER A 94 0.60 25.03 -8.17
C SER A 94 1.34 23.70 -8.32
N ASN A 95 0.67 22.68 -8.85
CA ASN A 95 1.21 21.33 -9.08
C ASN A 95 1.81 21.12 -10.48
N GLU A 96 1.86 22.13 -11.35
CA GLU A 96 2.36 22.01 -12.72
C GLU A 96 3.81 21.49 -12.76
N LYS A 97 4.66 21.92 -11.80
CA LYS A 97 6.04 21.41 -11.69
C LYS A 97 6.11 19.90 -11.53
N MET A 98 5.16 19.31 -10.80
CA MET A 98 5.09 17.87 -10.64
C MET A 98 4.62 17.19 -11.93
N LEU A 99 3.68 17.80 -12.66
CA LEU A 99 3.25 17.32 -13.97
C LEU A 99 4.41 17.29 -14.97
N VAL A 100 5.24 18.35 -15.00
CA VAL A 100 6.46 18.40 -15.84
C VAL A 100 7.42 17.26 -15.47
N GLN A 101 7.61 16.96 -14.18
CA GLN A 101 8.46 15.82 -13.76
C GLN A 101 7.90 14.48 -14.21
N MET A 102 6.58 14.27 -14.09
CA MET A 102 5.92 13.04 -14.52
C MET A 102 5.95 12.83 -16.03
N ASN A 103 5.99 13.92 -16.81
CA ASN A 103 6.10 13.87 -18.27
C ASN A 103 7.51 13.54 -18.77
N ARG A 104 8.52 13.47 -17.91
CA ARG A 104 9.86 13.01 -18.31
C ARG A 104 9.79 11.57 -18.84
N ARG A 105 10.52 11.32 -19.92
CA ARG A 105 10.53 10.00 -20.60
C ARG A 105 10.77 8.84 -19.64
N SER A 106 11.76 8.95 -18.75
CA SER A 106 12.08 7.91 -17.78
C SER A 106 10.94 7.61 -16.80
N VAL A 107 10.14 8.62 -16.41
CA VAL A 107 8.99 8.41 -15.52
C VAL A 107 7.84 7.75 -16.29
N ARG A 108 7.54 8.26 -17.51
CA ARG A 108 6.49 7.68 -18.35
C ARG A 108 6.74 6.20 -18.64
N GLU A 109 7.95 5.85 -19.09
CA GLU A 109 8.33 4.47 -19.40
C GLU A 109 8.22 3.53 -18.20
N ASN A 110 8.35 4.06 -17.00
CA ASN A 110 8.21 3.27 -15.78
C ASN A 110 6.77 3.08 -15.29
N PHE A 111 5.88 4.04 -15.52
CA PHE A 111 4.56 4.08 -14.88
C PHE A 111 3.38 4.08 -15.85
N LEU A 112 3.61 4.21 -17.15
CA LEU A 112 2.58 4.07 -18.17
C LEU A 112 2.83 2.83 -19.05
N PRO A 113 1.80 2.26 -19.66
CA PRO A 113 1.98 1.28 -20.72
C PRO A 113 2.83 1.86 -21.87
N PRO A 114 3.67 1.08 -22.54
CA PRO A 114 4.62 1.57 -23.55
C PRO A 114 3.97 2.36 -24.69
N GLU A 115 2.72 2.05 -25.01
CA GLU A 115 1.96 2.62 -26.14
C GLU A 115 1.11 3.85 -25.74
N VAL A 116 1.14 4.24 -24.45
CA VAL A 116 0.27 5.26 -23.89
C VAL A 116 1.07 6.49 -23.47
N ASN A 117 0.46 7.66 -23.60
CA ASN A 117 0.97 8.92 -23.06
C ASN A 117 -0.13 9.65 -22.25
N TYR A 118 0.25 10.64 -21.44
CA TYR A 118 -0.69 11.40 -20.62
C TYR A 118 -1.67 12.29 -21.39
N TYR A 119 -1.52 12.43 -22.70
CA TYR A 119 -2.46 13.17 -23.56
C TYR A 119 -3.61 12.31 -24.08
N GLN A 120 -3.57 11.00 -23.83
CA GLN A 120 -4.69 10.10 -24.14
C GLN A 120 -5.80 10.26 -23.09
N ALA A 121 -7.00 9.84 -23.46
CA ALA A 121 -8.11 9.83 -22.52
C ALA A 121 -7.80 8.98 -21.27
N ALA A 122 -8.10 9.51 -20.12
CA ALA A 122 -7.99 8.78 -18.87
C ALA A 122 -8.91 7.54 -18.87
N SER A 123 -8.44 6.45 -18.30
CA SER A 123 -9.23 5.23 -18.17
C SER A 123 -8.94 4.49 -16.86
N ILE A 124 -9.89 3.67 -16.45
CA ILE A 124 -9.74 2.82 -15.25
C ILE A 124 -8.56 1.86 -15.42
N GLU A 125 -8.34 1.37 -16.63
CA GLU A 125 -7.22 0.46 -16.95
C GLU A 125 -5.87 1.15 -16.75
N LEU A 126 -5.75 2.45 -17.11
CA LEU A 126 -4.53 3.23 -16.88
C LEU A 126 -4.27 3.43 -15.39
N ASP A 127 -5.30 3.74 -14.61
CA ASP A 127 -5.18 3.87 -13.15
C ASP A 127 -4.80 2.54 -12.49
N ILE A 128 -5.39 1.43 -12.94
CA ILE A 128 -5.02 0.07 -12.50
C ILE A 128 -3.55 -0.23 -12.84
N TYR A 129 -3.12 0.08 -14.05
CA TYR A 129 -1.73 -0.13 -14.48
C TYR A 129 -0.77 0.70 -13.62
N GLY A 130 -1.04 2.01 -13.47
CA GLY A 130 -0.24 2.92 -12.66
C GLY A 130 -0.16 2.48 -11.18
N LEU A 131 -1.27 2.01 -10.61
CA LEU A 131 -1.27 1.43 -9.26
C LEU A 131 -0.39 0.18 -9.18
N GLY A 132 -0.48 -0.72 -10.16
CA GLY A 132 0.37 -1.91 -10.23
C GLY A 132 1.86 -1.56 -10.27
N ARG A 133 2.25 -0.57 -11.08
CA ARG A 133 3.64 -0.06 -11.15
C ARG A 133 4.07 0.64 -9.86
N THR A 134 3.16 1.39 -9.23
CA THR A 134 3.43 2.03 -7.94
C THR A 134 3.62 1.00 -6.83
N ILE A 135 2.81 -0.06 -6.78
CA ILE A 135 3.01 -1.18 -5.84
C ILE A 135 4.34 -1.88 -6.10
N GLN A 136 4.67 -2.14 -7.36
CA GLN A 136 5.96 -2.74 -7.74
C GLN A 136 7.13 -1.87 -7.28
N TYR A 137 7.06 -0.57 -7.49
CA TYR A 137 8.06 0.40 -7.02
C TYR A 137 8.18 0.37 -5.49
N LEU A 138 7.08 0.50 -4.75
CA LEU A 138 7.07 0.43 -3.28
C LEU A 138 7.80 -0.82 -2.77
N LEU A 139 7.46 -1.99 -3.32
CA LEU A 139 8.07 -3.26 -2.91
C LEU A 139 9.55 -3.39 -3.29
N SER A 140 10.02 -2.61 -4.27
CA SER A 140 11.43 -2.64 -4.71
C SER A 140 12.34 -1.70 -3.92
N VAL A 141 11.78 -0.64 -3.33
CA VAL A 141 12.57 0.41 -2.65
C VAL A 141 12.37 0.42 -1.14
N THR A 142 11.48 -0.42 -0.59
CA THR A 142 11.25 -0.50 0.85
C THR A 142 11.72 -1.82 1.42
N ASP A 143 12.27 -1.76 2.64
CA ASP A 143 12.65 -2.90 3.46
C ASP A 143 11.66 -3.03 4.63
N PRO A 144 10.52 -3.71 4.43
CA PRO A 144 9.46 -3.73 5.43
C PRO A 144 9.82 -4.57 6.66
N ILE A 145 9.55 -4.05 7.84
CA ILE A 145 9.78 -4.72 9.12
C ILE A 145 8.44 -5.10 9.78
N PRO A 146 8.21 -6.40 10.09
CA PRO A 146 8.98 -7.58 9.67
C PRO A 146 8.91 -7.81 8.16
N GLU A 147 9.88 -8.54 7.62
CA GLU A 147 9.94 -8.87 6.19
C GLU A 147 8.66 -9.52 5.68
N LEU A 148 8.42 -9.38 4.38
CA LEU A 148 7.31 -10.05 3.71
C LEU A 148 7.51 -11.56 3.75
N THR A 149 6.47 -12.26 4.12
CA THR A 149 6.44 -13.73 3.99
C THR A 149 6.38 -14.12 2.52
N ARG A 150 6.88 -15.32 2.17
CA ARG A 150 6.77 -15.86 0.80
C ARG A 150 5.34 -15.81 0.25
N ARG A 151 4.33 -16.05 1.11
CA ARG A 151 2.91 -15.99 0.70
C ARG A 151 2.47 -14.56 0.34
N GLU A 152 2.90 -13.58 1.11
CA GLU A 152 2.61 -12.16 0.86
C GLU A 152 3.29 -11.70 -0.42
N THR A 153 4.58 -12.05 -0.61
CA THR A 153 5.33 -11.75 -1.83
C THR A 153 4.65 -12.32 -3.08
N VAL A 154 4.26 -13.61 -3.05
CA VAL A 154 3.56 -14.25 -4.19
C VAL A 154 2.20 -13.57 -4.45
N LYS A 155 1.47 -13.18 -3.40
CA LYS A 155 0.21 -12.43 -3.56
C LYS A 155 0.42 -11.10 -4.25
N PHE A 156 1.40 -10.31 -3.82
CA PHE A 156 1.69 -9.02 -4.46
C PHE A 156 2.18 -9.19 -5.90
N GLN A 157 3.03 -10.17 -6.18
CA GLN A 157 3.44 -10.48 -7.56
C GLN A 157 2.24 -10.80 -8.45
N LYS A 158 1.26 -11.56 -7.94
CA LYS A 158 0.02 -11.86 -8.67
C LYS A 158 -0.82 -10.60 -8.89
N ILE A 159 -0.97 -9.74 -7.88
CA ILE A 159 -1.69 -8.46 -8.01
C ILE A 159 -1.01 -7.61 -9.09
N ILE A 160 0.30 -7.39 -8.99
CA ILE A 160 1.08 -6.61 -9.96
C ILE A 160 0.91 -7.17 -11.37
N SER A 161 1.12 -8.48 -11.58
CA SER A 161 0.97 -9.10 -12.89
C SER A 161 -0.42 -8.87 -13.50
N ARG A 162 -1.48 -8.93 -12.70
CA ARG A 162 -2.86 -8.67 -13.14
C ARG A 162 -3.13 -7.20 -13.44
N CYS A 163 -2.54 -6.28 -12.67
CA CYS A 163 -2.61 -4.84 -12.94
C CYS A 163 -1.91 -4.48 -14.25
N LEU A 164 -0.79 -5.11 -14.55
CA LEU A 164 0.01 -4.84 -15.76
C LEU A 164 -0.49 -5.56 -17.02
N GLY A 165 -1.64 -6.21 -16.96
CA GLY A 165 -2.22 -6.90 -18.12
C GLY A 165 -1.54 -8.20 -18.51
N GLY A 166 -0.62 -8.74 -17.71
CA GLY A 166 0.17 -9.96 -17.98
C GLY A 166 -0.65 -11.23 -18.26
N HIS A 167 -1.95 -11.19 -17.97
CA HIS A 167 -2.92 -12.22 -18.33
C HIS A 167 -4.23 -11.55 -18.74
N SER A 168 -4.38 -11.17 -19.99
CA SER A 168 -5.53 -10.40 -20.51
C SER A 168 -6.91 -10.88 -20.04
N LYS A 169 -7.10 -12.20 -19.90
CA LYS A 169 -8.36 -12.80 -19.41
C LYS A 169 -8.57 -12.66 -17.90
N ARG A 170 -7.53 -12.31 -17.12
CA ARG A 170 -7.56 -12.18 -15.66
C ARG A 170 -7.15 -10.78 -15.16
N ALA A 171 -7.01 -9.82 -16.08
CA ALA A 171 -6.75 -8.43 -15.72
C ALA A 171 -7.87 -7.91 -14.80
N PHE A 172 -7.52 -7.03 -13.88
CA PHE A 172 -8.52 -6.34 -13.06
C PHE A 172 -9.31 -5.36 -13.92
N LYS A 173 -10.59 -5.23 -13.64
CA LYS A 173 -11.49 -4.28 -14.30
C LYS A 173 -11.91 -3.13 -13.39
N GLN A 174 -11.77 -3.30 -12.09
CA GLN A 174 -12.20 -2.35 -11.08
C GLN A 174 -11.23 -2.36 -9.89
N MET A 175 -11.09 -1.23 -9.20
CA MET A 175 -10.23 -1.12 -8.01
C MET A 175 -10.71 -2.01 -6.86
N SER A 176 -12.02 -2.20 -6.71
CA SER A 176 -12.62 -3.09 -5.71
C SER A 176 -12.15 -4.55 -5.81
N GLU A 177 -11.77 -5.02 -6.99
CA GLU A 177 -11.19 -6.35 -7.15
C GLU A 177 -9.78 -6.42 -6.56
N ILE A 178 -8.98 -5.36 -6.73
CA ILE A 178 -7.62 -5.25 -6.19
C ILE A 178 -7.67 -5.20 -4.67
N GLN A 179 -8.55 -4.38 -4.10
CA GLN A 179 -8.74 -4.23 -2.65
C GLN A 179 -8.98 -5.59 -1.95
N LYS A 180 -9.79 -6.45 -2.56
CA LYS A 180 -10.10 -7.80 -2.02
C LYS A 180 -8.88 -8.73 -2.02
N GLU A 181 -7.92 -8.52 -2.92
CA GLU A 181 -6.72 -9.36 -3.02
C GLU A 181 -5.55 -8.84 -2.18
N ILE A 182 -5.53 -7.56 -1.77
CA ILE A 182 -4.47 -7.02 -0.90
C ILE A 182 -4.44 -7.81 0.43
N PRO A 183 -3.26 -8.35 0.83
CA PRO A 183 -3.15 -9.10 2.08
C PRO A 183 -3.55 -8.25 3.29
N ASN A 184 -4.27 -8.85 4.24
CA ASN A 184 -4.46 -8.25 5.55
C ASN A 184 -3.21 -8.47 6.39
N VAL A 185 -2.79 -7.48 7.17
CA VAL A 185 -1.79 -7.67 8.20
C VAL A 185 -2.42 -8.52 9.31
N THR A 186 -2.23 -9.82 9.25
CA THR A 186 -2.51 -10.67 10.40
C THR A 186 -1.39 -10.45 11.40
N GLU A 187 -1.63 -9.67 12.44
CA GLU A 187 -0.80 -9.71 13.63
C GLU A 187 -0.84 -11.16 14.12
N LYS A 188 0.23 -11.91 13.88
CA LYS A 188 0.40 -13.18 14.60
C LYS A 188 0.50 -12.78 16.06
N LYS A 189 -0.58 -12.91 16.84
CA LYS A 189 -0.47 -13.03 18.29
C LYS A 189 0.60 -14.08 18.51
N SER A 190 1.76 -13.66 19.01
CA SER A 190 2.85 -14.55 19.35
C SER A 190 2.24 -15.63 20.22
N LYS A 191 2.33 -16.86 19.75
CA LYS A 191 1.91 -18.02 20.55
C LYS A 191 2.95 -18.21 21.66
N ASP A 192 2.90 -17.39 22.68
CA ASP A 192 3.53 -17.66 24.00
C ASP A 192 2.91 -18.88 24.71
N ARG A 193 2.13 -19.67 23.99
CA ARG A 193 1.50 -20.87 24.53
C ARG A 193 2.43 -22.07 24.69
N ARG A 194 3.65 -22.07 24.11
CA ARG A 194 4.52 -23.25 24.19
C ARG A 194 5.44 -23.28 25.42
N ILE A 195 5.69 -22.17 26.06
CA ILE A 195 6.59 -22.13 27.23
C ILE A 195 5.82 -22.52 28.51
N TRP A 196 4.54 -22.20 28.59
CA TRP A 196 3.73 -22.47 29.80
C TRP A 196 3.33 -23.95 29.96
N THR A 197 3.11 -24.66 28.85
CA THR A 197 2.81 -26.10 28.89
C THR A 197 4.02 -26.94 29.26
N LYS A 198 5.25 -26.58 28.80
CA LYS A 198 6.47 -27.30 29.20
C LYS A 198 6.80 -27.11 30.69
N LYS A 199 6.61 -25.93 31.27
CA LYS A 199 6.81 -25.72 32.73
C LYS A 199 5.82 -26.49 33.58
N ARG A 200 4.56 -26.62 33.17
CA ARG A 200 3.56 -27.43 33.89
C ARG A 200 3.86 -28.94 33.84
N THR A 201 4.32 -29.47 32.71
CA THR A 201 4.68 -30.87 32.55
C THR A 201 5.93 -31.24 33.38
N VAL A 202 6.94 -30.35 33.41
CA VAL A 202 8.14 -30.57 34.23
C VAL A 202 7.81 -30.51 35.73
N MET A 203 6.97 -29.57 36.18
CA MET A 203 6.54 -29.51 37.61
C MET A 203 5.71 -30.76 38.01
N ALA A 204 4.85 -31.27 37.14
CA ALA A 204 4.08 -32.50 37.41
C ALA A 204 4.99 -33.72 37.49
N MET A 205 6.01 -33.84 36.66
CA MET A 205 6.99 -34.95 36.72
C MET A 205 7.83 -34.93 37.99
N ILE A 206 8.28 -33.74 38.45
CA ILE A 206 9.03 -33.62 39.71
C ILE A 206 8.17 -34.01 40.90
N SER A 207 6.88 -33.67 40.95
CA SER A 207 5.97 -34.06 42.04
C SER A 207 5.75 -35.57 42.11
N ILE A 208 5.67 -36.26 40.97
CA ILE A 208 5.50 -37.71 40.91
C ILE A 208 6.77 -38.43 41.39
N CYS A 209 7.98 -37.93 41.00
CA CYS A 209 9.25 -38.53 41.46
C CYS A 209 9.44 -38.39 42.99
N VAL A 210 9.06 -37.28 43.61
CA VAL A 210 9.14 -37.09 45.05
C VAL A 210 8.16 -38.00 45.78
N PHE A 211 6.97 -38.25 45.23
CA PHE A 211 5.97 -39.15 45.84
C PHE A 211 6.40 -40.61 45.81
N VAL A 212 7.00 -41.05 44.69
CA VAL A 212 7.54 -42.44 44.56
C VAL A 212 8.71 -42.67 45.51
N ALA A 213 9.63 -41.70 45.66
CA ALA A 213 10.75 -41.81 46.59
C ALA A 213 10.30 -41.87 48.07
N ALA A 214 9.23 -41.16 48.44
CA ALA A 214 8.69 -41.15 49.81
C ALA A 214 7.95 -42.48 50.18
N VAL A 215 7.46 -43.21 49.18
CA VAL A 215 6.77 -44.50 49.40
C VAL A 215 7.75 -45.69 49.46
N SER A 216 8.96 -45.55 48.87
CA SER A 216 9.99 -46.60 48.86
C SER A 216 10.87 -46.67 50.13
N VAL A 217 10.67 -45.74 51.07
CA VAL A 217 11.45 -45.64 52.35
C VAL A 217 10.62 -46.07 53.55
N ARG A 218 9.52 -46.76 53.37
CA ARG A 218 8.74 -47.37 54.46
C ARG A 218 8.81 -48.88 54.44
#